data_74e8c2e0e10388f3ff970bdb3e27e32f
#
_entry.id   74e8c2e0e10388f3ff970bdb3e27e32f
#
_cell.length_a   1.000
_cell.length_b   1.000
_cell.length_c   1.000
_cell.angle_alpha   90.00
_cell.angle_beta   90.00
_cell.angle_gamma   90.00
#
_symmetry.space_group_name_H-M   'P 1'
#
loop_
_entity.id
_entity.type
_entity.pdbx_description
1 polymer ?
#
loop_
_entity_poly.entity_id
_entity_poly.type
_entity_poly.pdbx_seq_one_letter_code
_entity_poly.pdbx_strand_id
1 'polypeptide(L)'
;MKKEKDSWLGVLLSYTDGSGRRMLLSIILSIISVISGLIPYYCIYRAIDLYIRNINNVPIQDIVRWCLYALLFHVIKIVCFSASTWISHIAAYHILEGLRLRLTDRFLKAPLGDVEGHSIGEIKSIMVEKIENMEPPIAHMIPEGSGHILLPVISIIALIALDWRIALAALVTVPLSMVFMILTMVISGRSFTQYDESNAHMNSTIVEYIEGIEVIKAFGRAGTSYEKYSKAILDYKKFVVKWLSSTWITMKITFALFPSTLLGTLPVGLYLTIHGQLTISQLVLAVMLSMSMVTSFAKIEVFMESIREMKYNIESIQGLLDMRELPEPSRRAQITNHDIQLKNVHFSYTGEAKDEVLHGIDLDMPSGSYTALVGPSGGGKSTV
;
A
#
# COMPACT_ATOMS: atom_id res chain seq x y z
N MET A 1 18.07 -16.84 -19.97
CA MET A 1 18.34 -16.73 -18.52
C MET A 1 17.13 -16.04 -17.90
N LYS A 2 16.31 -16.74 -17.09
CA LYS A 2 15.28 -16.09 -16.29
C LYS A 2 16.00 -15.16 -15.31
N LYS A 3 15.86 -13.83 -15.47
CA LYS A 3 16.17 -12.88 -14.40
C LYS A 3 15.39 -13.36 -13.17
N GLU A 4 16.09 -13.62 -12.07
CA GLU A 4 15.45 -13.70 -10.75
C GLU A 4 14.56 -12.46 -10.65
N LYS A 5 13.26 -12.67 -10.41
CA LYS A 5 12.35 -11.56 -10.20
C LYS A 5 12.86 -10.82 -8.97
N ASP A 6 13.41 -9.63 -9.17
CA ASP A 6 13.80 -8.77 -8.07
C ASP A 6 12.60 -8.68 -7.10
N SER A 7 12.90 -8.83 -5.82
CA SER A 7 11.88 -8.68 -4.78
C SER A 7 11.17 -7.35 -5.01
N TRP A 8 9.84 -7.31 -4.88
CA TRP A 8 9.06 -6.05 -5.00
C TRP A 8 9.64 -4.92 -4.12
N LEU A 9 10.24 -5.28 -2.97
CA LEU A 9 11.00 -4.35 -2.12
C LEU A 9 12.26 -3.84 -2.82
N GLY A 10 13.00 -4.69 -3.52
CA GLY A 10 14.18 -4.27 -4.29
C GLY A 10 13.80 -3.31 -5.41
N VAL A 11 12.69 -3.59 -6.08
CA VAL A 11 12.11 -2.71 -7.11
C VAL A 11 11.74 -1.36 -6.50
N LEU A 12 10.99 -1.35 -5.37
CA LEU A 12 10.64 -0.10 -4.68
C LEU A 12 11.88 0.70 -4.26
N LEU A 13 12.88 0.02 -3.69
CA LEU A 13 14.12 0.67 -3.27
C LEU A 13 14.92 1.26 -4.46
N SER A 14 14.84 0.65 -5.64
CA SER A 14 15.46 1.19 -6.86
C SER A 14 14.82 2.50 -7.33
N TYR A 15 13.59 2.79 -6.91
CA TYR A 15 12.87 4.01 -7.25
C TYR A 15 13.03 5.14 -6.22
N THR A 16 13.79 4.92 -5.15
CA THR A 16 13.97 5.94 -4.10
C THR A 16 14.87 7.12 -4.49
N ASP A 17 15.45 7.16 -5.67
CA ASP A 17 16.35 8.17 -6.25
C ASP A 17 16.51 9.47 -5.42
N GLY A 18 17.48 9.51 -4.48
CA GLY A 18 17.71 10.64 -3.57
C GLY A 18 16.73 10.78 -2.40
N SER A 19 15.57 10.12 -2.41
CA SER A 19 14.57 10.18 -1.33
C SER A 19 14.89 9.26 -0.15
N GLY A 20 15.82 8.32 -0.29
CA GLY A 20 16.19 7.37 0.78
C GLY A 20 16.68 8.06 2.06
N ARG A 21 17.45 9.16 1.95
CA ARG A 21 17.90 9.92 3.11
C ARG A 21 16.75 10.61 3.86
N ARG A 22 15.77 11.14 3.12
CA ARG A 22 14.57 11.76 3.70
C ARG A 22 13.73 10.69 4.42
N MET A 23 13.58 9.53 3.80
CA MET A 23 12.84 8.41 4.41
C MET A 23 13.53 7.91 5.69
N LEU A 24 14.87 7.78 5.69
CA LEU A 24 15.63 7.42 6.89
C LEU A 24 15.46 8.47 8.00
N LEU A 25 15.52 9.76 7.67
CA LEU A 25 15.30 10.83 8.65
C LEU A 25 13.88 10.77 9.24
N SER A 26 12.88 10.51 8.41
CA SER A 26 11.50 10.30 8.84
C SER A 26 11.37 9.13 9.83
N ILE A 27 12.01 7.98 9.55
CA ILE A 27 12.05 6.82 10.46
C ILE A 27 12.70 7.20 11.79
N ILE A 28 13.82 7.91 11.78
CA ILE A 28 14.51 8.33 13.01
C ILE A 28 13.60 9.25 13.85
N LEU A 29 12.95 10.22 13.23
CA LEU A 29 12.01 11.12 13.91
C LEU A 29 10.79 10.36 14.46
N SER A 30 10.27 9.37 13.74
CA SER A 30 9.22 8.49 14.23
C SER A 30 9.64 7.71 15.47
N ILE A 31 10.84 7.15 15.47
CA ILE A 31 11.42 6.44 16.63
C ILE A 31 11.55 7.38 17.85
N ILE A 32 12.09 8.59 17.64
CA ILE A 32 12.20 9.61 18.68
C ILE A 32 10.81 9.98 19.24
N SER A 33 9.83 10.12 18.35
CA SER A 33 8.44 10.39 18.74
C SER A 33 7.87 9.29 19.65
N VAL A 34 8.08 8.02 19.30
CA VAL A 34 7.60 6.87 20.10
C VAL A 34 8.25 6.85 21.46
N ILE A 35 9.58 6.98 21.55
CA ILE A 35 10.30 7.01 22.82
C ILE A 35 9.82 8.18 23.67
N SER A 36 9.73 9.39 23.09
CA SER A 36 9.20 10.56 23.79
C SER A 36 7.75 10.38 24.26
N GLY A 37 6.95 9.60 23.52
CA GLY A 37 5.57 9.28 23.87
C GLY A 37 5.41 8.34 25.07
N LEU A 38 6.42 7.55 25.42
CA LEU A 38 6.42 6.67 26.60
C LEU A 38 6.89 7.37 27.88
N ILE A 39 7.73 8.42 27.78
CA ILE A 39 8.25 9.14 28.93
C ILE A 39 7.14 9.77 29.78
N PRO A 40 6.06 10.36 29.26
CA PRO A 40 4.94 10.84 30.06
C PRO A 40 4.34 9.78 30.99
N TYR A 41 4.29 8.51 30.61
CA TYR A 41 3.77 7.44 31.48
C TYR A 41 4.67 7.25 32.70
N TYR A 42 5.99 7.28 32.49
CA TYR A 42 6.94 7.23 33.61
C TYR A 42 6.84 8.48 34.49
N CYS A 43 6.64 9.67 33.90
CA CYS A 43 6.46 10.91 34.69
C CYS A 43 5.19 10.84 35.55
N ILE A 44 4.07 10.34 35.00
CA ILE A 44 2.82 10.15 35.72
C ILE A 44 3.03 9.12 36.88
N TYR A 45 3.69 8.02 36.56
CA TYR A 45 4.07 7.04 37.58
C TYR A 45 4.84 7.71 38.74
N ARG A 46 5.86 8.51 38.45
CA ARG A 46 6.66 9.21 39.47
C ARG A 46 5.84 10.21 40.27
N ALA A 47 4.95 10.95 39.61
CA ALA A 47 4.07 11.91 40.31
C ALA A 47 3.11 11.20 41.28
N ILE A 48 2.52 10.08 40.85
CA ILE A 48 1.63 9.26 41.72
C ILE A 48 2.41 8.62 42.86
N ASP A 49 3.59 8.10 42.60
CA ASP A 49 4.44 7.48 43.61
C ASP A 49 4.85 8.47 44.74
N LEU A 50 5.24 9.70 44.32
CA LEU A 50 5.53 10.79 45.25
C LEU A 50 4.32 11.19 46.08
N TYR A 51 3.14 11.27 45.47
CA TYR A 51 1.88 11.59 46.17
C TYR A 51 1.53 10.52 47.21
N ILE A 52 1.55 9.23 46.85
CA ILE A 52 1.17 8.14 47.71
C ILE A 52 2.14 8.00 48.88
N ARG A 53 3.45 8.12 48.66
CA ARG A 53 4.48 8.00 49.72
C ARG A 53 4.45 9.16 50.71
N ASN A 54 3.98 10.33 50.31
CA ASN A 54 4.03 11.56 51.10
C ASN A 54 2.64 12.17 51.31
N ILE A 55 1.63 11.34 51.54
CA ILE A 55 0.23 11.78 51.61
C ILE A 55 -0.03 12.87 52.65
N ASN A 56 0.74 12.88 53.76
CA ASN A 56 0.62 13.87 54.84
C ASN A 56 1.41 15.18 54.57
N ASN A 57 2.36 15.18 53.62
CA ASN A 57 3.17 16.34 53.29
C ASN A 57 3.58 16.26 51.79
N VAL A 58 2.60 16.50 50.95
CA VAL A 58 2.70 16.31 49.48
C VAL A 58 3.74 17.26 48.85
N PRO A 59 4.79 16.79 48.20
CA PRO A 59 5.84 17.61 47.58
C PRO A 59 5.30 18.20 46.26
N ILE A 60 4.46 19.21 46.34
CA ILE A 60 3.75 19.79 45.17
C ILE A 60 4.72 20.23 44.09
N GLN A 61 5.86 20.85 44.48
CA GLN A 61 6.85 21.34 43.48
C GLN A 61 7.46 20.19 42.67
N ASP A 62 7.72 19.06 43.27
CA ASP A 62 8.25 17.90 42.55
C ASP A 62 7.21 17.24 41.66
N ILE A 63 5.95 17.17 42.13
CA ILE A 63 4.84 16.68 41.28
C ILE A 63 4.66 17.59 40.06
N VAL A 64 4.62 18.91 40.27
CA VAL A 64 4.51 19.89 39.16
C VAL A 64 5.70 19.72 38.21
N ARG A 65 6.92 19.52 38.68
CA ARG A 65 8.10 19.27 37.84
C ARG A 65 7.91 18.03 36.96
N TRP A 66 7.40 16.90 37.50
CA TRP A 66 7.10 15.72 36.71
C TRP A 66 5.98 15.94 35.67
N CYS A 67 4.95 16.71 36.02
CA CYS A 67 3.90 17.11 35.08
C CYS A 67 4.45 17.96 33.93
N LEU A 68 5.36 18.90 34.24
CA LEU A 68 6.01 19.71 33.19
C LEU A 68 6.92 18.86 32.28
N TYR A 69 7.63 17.88 32.83
CA TYR A 69 8.38 16.93 31.98
C TYR A 69 7.45 16.11 31.11
N ALA A 70 6.33 15.62 31.63
CA ALA A 70 5.33 14.89 30.84
C ALA A 70 4.82 15.75 29.69
N LEU A 71 4.50 17.02 29.94
CA LEU A 71 4.07 17.97 28.92
C LEU A 71 5.16 18.21 27.86
N LEU A 72 6.41 18.46 28.32
CA LEU A 72 7.54 18.70 27.42
C LEU A 72 7.74 17.52 26.46
N PHE A 73 7.82 16.30 27.00
CA PHE A 73 8.04 15.12 26.15
C PHE A 73 6.83 14.80 25.26
N HIS A 74 5.62 15.15 25.70
CA HIS A 74 4.44 15.05 24.84
C HIS A 74 4.51 16.05 23.66
N VAL A 75 4.98 17.28 23.88
CA VAL A 75 5.22 18.25 22.82
C VAL A 75 6.30 17.74 21.85
N ILE A 76 7.42 17.24 22.38
CA ILE A 76 8.48 16.64 21.55
C ILE A 76 7.94 15.50 20.70
N LYS A 77 7.13 14.61 21.27
CA LYS A 77 6.43 13.54 20.51
C LYS A 77 5.66 14.11 19.34
N ILE A 78 4.81 15.13 19.56
CA ILE A 78 3.96 15.71 18.50
C ILE A 78 4.83 16.34 17.41
N VAL A 79 5.83 17.14 17.79
CA VAL A 79 6.72 17.82 16.84
C VAL A 79 7.49 16.80 15.99
N CYS A 80 8.09 15.80 16.62
CA CYS A 80 8.84 14.75 15.92
C CYS A 80 7.93 13.92 15.00
N PHE A 81 6.72 13.58 15.44
CA PHE A 81 5.75 12.85 14.62
C PHE A 81 5.32 13.66 13.40
N SER A 82 4.95 14.93 13.60
CA SER A 82 4.54 15.81 12.51
C SER A 82 5.67 16.06 11.51
N ALA A 83 6.89 16.26 12.00
CA ALA A 83 8.07 16.41 11.13
C ALA A 83 8.38 15.11 10.35
N SER A 84 8.27 13.96 11.02
CA SER A 84 8.42 12.63 10.39
C SER A 84 7.44 12.46 9.24
N THR A 85 6.15 12.69 9.50
CA THR A 85 5.08 12.54 8.49
C THR A 85 5.26 13.54 7.35
N TRP A 86 5.59 14.79 7.62
CA TRP A 86 5.84 15.77 6.57
C TRP A 86 6.99 15.33 5.64
N ILE A 87 8.11 14.93 6.21
CA ILE A 87 9.28 14.50 5.42
C ILE A 87 8.97 13.24 4.61
N SER A 88 8.21 12.29 5.17
CA SER A 88 7.82 11.06 4.46
C SER A 88 6.89 11.33 3.29
N HIS A 89 5.92 12.24 3.41
CA HIS A 89 5.07 12.64 2.29
C HIS A 89 5.87 13.27 1.16
N ILE A 90 6.82 14.19 1.47
CA ILE A 90 7.70 14.76 0.46
C ILE A 90 8.49 13.64 -0.25
N ALA A 91 9.04 12.69 0.50
CA ALA A 91 9.77 11.57 -0.06
C ALA A 91 8.87 10.67 -0.94
N ALA A 92 7.65 10.37 -0.48
CA ALA A 92 6.69 9.58 -1.23
C ALA A 92 6.33 10.21 -2.57
N TYR A 93 5.96 11.50 -2.59
CA TYR A 93 5.62 12.18 -3.84
C TYR A 93 6.79 12.28 -4.82
N HIS A 94 8.03 12.43 -4.36
CA HIS A 94 9.20 12.34 -5.25
C HIS A 94 9.38 10.93 -5.86
N ILE A 95 9.07 9.87 -5.11
CA ILE A 95 9.10 8.50 -5.63
C ILE A 95 8.01 8.32 -6.69
N LEU A 96 6.79 8.78 -6.41
CA LEU A 96 5.66 8.70 -7.35
C LEU A 96 5.91 9.49 -8.63
N GLU A 97 6.49 10.70 -8.51
CA GLU A 97 6.94 11.51 -9.65
C GLU A 97 7.94 10.74 -10.51
N GLY A 98 8.98 10.18 -9.89
CA GLY A 98 10.00 9.39 -10.58
C GLY A 98 9.41 8.18 -11.31
N LEU A 99 8.42 7.49 -10.73
CA LEU A 99 7.71 6.39 -11.37
C LEU A 99 6.93 6.84 -12.60
N ARG A 100 6.19 7.97 -12.50
CA ARG A 100 5.43 8.53 -13.64
C ARG A 100 6.35 8.94 -14.78
N LEU A 101 7.46 9.60 -14.47
CA LEU A 101 8.44 10.02 -15.48
C LEU A 101 9.07 8.82 -16.19
N ARG A 102 9.44 7.77 -15.46
CA ARG A 102 10.01 6.55 -16.05
C ARG A 102 9.01 5.80 -16.92
N LEU A 103 7.74 5.70 -16.50
CA LEU A 103 6.69 5.12 -17.34
C LEU A 103 6.48 5.92 -18.62
N THR A 104 6.43 7.26 -18.53
CA THR A 104 6.30 8.13 -19.69
C THR A 104 7.49 7.95 -20.65
N ASP A 105 8.72 7.93 -20.14
CA ASP A 105 9.91 7.68 -20.96
C ASP A 105 9.85 6.29 -21.62
N ARG A 106 9.39 5.27 -20.89
CA ARG A 106 9.20 3.92 -21.43
C ARG A 106 8.20 3.89 -22.58
N PHE A 107 7.04 4.54 -22.44
CA PHE A 107 6.04 4.62 -23.51
C PHE A 107 6.55 5.34 -24.76
N LEU A 108 7.37 6.39 -24.59
CA LEU A 108 7.97 7.11 -25.72
C LEU A 108 9.01 6.27 -26.47
N LYS A 109 9.66 5.32 -25.79
CA LYS A 109 10.70 4.45 -26.36
C LYS A 109 10.20 3.07 -26.79
N ALA A 110 9.01 2.67 -26.34
CA ALA A 110 8.43 1.38 -26.68
C ALA A 110 7.90 1.36 -28.14
N PRO A 111 7.89 0.19 -28.81
CA PRO A 111 7.20 0.01 -30.06
C PRO A 111 5.70 0.35 -29.92
N LEU A 112 5.13 1.03 -30.91
CA LEU A 112 3.72 1.41 -30.88
C LEU A 112 2.79 0.21 -30.68
N GLY A 113 3.07 -0.92 -31.32
CA GLY A 113 2.27 -2.14 -31.16
C GLY A 113 2.27 -2.70 -29.74
N ASP A 114 3.37 -2.54 -28.97
CA ASP A 114 3.41 -2.96 -27.58
C ASP A 114 2.54 -2.03 -26.71
N VAL A 115 2.53 -0.71 -27.00
CA VAL A 115 1.69 0.27 -26.30
C VAL A 115 0.20 0.06 -26.64
N GLU A 116 -0.13 -0.15 -27.92
CA GLU A 116 -1.51 -0.41 -28.39
C GLU A 116 -2.05 -1.76 -27.90
N GLY A 117 -1.18 -2.69 -27.49
CA GLY A 117 -1.56 -3.94 -26.84
C GLY A 117 -2.22 -3.74 -25.48
N HIS A 118 -2.08 -2.55 -24.87
CA HIS A 118 -2.72 -2.16 -23.61
C HIS A 118 -3.86 -1.17 -23.86
N SER A 119 -4.99 -1.37 -23.16
CA SER A 119 -6.09 -0.41 -23.29
C SER A 119 -5.73 0.94 -22.65
N ILE A 120 -6.26 2.04 -23.22
CA ILE A 120 -6.09 3.39 -22.65
C ILE A 120 -6.57 3.44 -21.19
N GLY A 121 -7.65 2.69 -20.87
CA GLY A 121 -8.17 2.57 -19.51
C GLY A 121 -7.19 1.91 -18.55
N GLU A 122 -6.49 0.86 -18.99
CA GLU A 122 -5.45 0.18 -18.19
C GLU A 122 -4.26 1.10 -17.94
N ILE A 123 -3.72 1.74 -18.97
CA ILE A 123 -2.61 2.69 -18.84
C ILE A 123 -2.98 3.84 -17.90
N LYS A 124 -4.18 4.42 -18.07
CA LYS A 124 -4.69 5.47 -17.18
C LYS A 124 -4.80 4.98 -15.73
N SER A 125 -5.38 3.80 -15.50
CA SER A 125 -5.52 3.25 -14.15
C SER A 125 -4.15 3.06 -13.48
N ILE A 126 -3.14 2.57 -14.21
CA ILE A 126 -1.78 2.40 -13.66
C ILE A 126 -1.14 3.75 -13.36
N MET A 127 -1.14 4.68 -14.33
CA MET A 127 -0.45 5.97 -14.19
C MET A 127 -1.08 6.90 -13.16
N VAL A 128 -2.40 6.86 -13.01
CA VAL A 128 -3.14 7.78 -12.12
C VAL A 128 -3.48 7.09 -10.80
N GLU A 129 -4.15 5.93 -10.83
CA GLU A 129 -4.73 5.32 -9.64
C GLU A 129 -3.74 4.44 -8.89
N LYS A 130 -3.09 3.46 -9.58
CA LYS A 130 -2.20 2.50 -8.89
C LYS A 130 -0.93 3.16 -8.36
N ILE A 131 -0.36 4.13 -9.08
CA ILE A 131 0.79 4.90 -8.58
C ILE A 131 0.36 5.75 -7.38
N GLU A 132 -0.78 6.45 -7.45
CA GLU A 132 -1.27 7.27 -6.33
C GLU A 132 -1.56 6.42 -5.08
N ASN A 133 -2.15 5.24 -5.25
CA ASN A 133 -2.41 4.30 -4.16
C ASN A 133 -1.14 3.76 -3.48
N MET A 134 0.04 4.03 -4.02
CA MET A 134 1.32 3.73 -3.35
C MET A 134 1.74 4.80 -2.34
N GLU A 135 1.17 6.02 -2.42
CA GLU A 135 1.53 7.11 -1.52
C GLU A 135 1.29 6.75 -0.04
N PRO A 136 0.07 6.34 0.39
CA PRO A 136 -0.18 6.06 1.80
C PRO A 136 0.73 4.98 2.39
N PRO A 137 0.97 3.82 1.74
CA PRO A 137 1.95 2.86 2.24
C PRO A 137 3.36 3.43 2.37
N ILE A 138 3.84 4.20 1.41
CA ILE A 138 5.20 4.77 1.44
C ILE A 138 5.31 5.85 2.51
N ALA A 139 4.33 6.76 2.58
CA ALA A 139 4.36 7.90 3.50
C ALA A 139 4.08 7.52 4.95
N HIS A 140 3.24 6.54 5.21
CA HIS A 140 2.79 6.16 6.55
C HIS A 140 3.36 4.83 7.03
N MET A 141 3.23 3.75 6.24
CA MET A 141 3.63 2.42 6.71
C MET A 141 5.13 2.34 7.03
N ILE A 142 5.99 2.95 6.24
CA ILE A 142 7.45 2.86 6.44
C ILE A 142 7.87 3.61 7.72
N PRO A 143 7.59 4.93 7.90
CA PRO A 143 7.98 5.64 9.11
C PRO A 143 7.18 5.25 10.34
N GLU A 144 5.83 5.21 10.25
CA GLU A 144 4.98 4.86 11.39
C GLU A 144 5.12 3.39 11.77
N GLY A 145 5.30 2.49 10.79
CA GLY A 145 5.50 1.06 11.02
C GLY A 145 6.70 0.77 11.92
N SER A 146 7.80 1.52 11.73
CA SER A 146 8.97 1.42 12.63
C SER A 146 8.60 1.76 14.08
N GLY A 147 7.80 2.81 14.28
CA GLY A 147 7.29 3.20 15.58
C GLY A 147 6.32 2.19 16.20
N HIS A 148 5.38 1.68 15.40
CA HIS A 148 4.38 0.70 15.85
C HIS A 148 4.97 -0.69 16.13
N ILE A 149 6.13 -1.03 15.58
CA ILE A 149 6.89 -2.22 15.97
C ILE A 149 7.66 -1.95 17.28
N LEU A 150 8.30 -0.79 17.37
CA LEU A 150 9.17 -0.45 18.49
C LEU A 150 8.38 -0.23 19.81
N LEU A 151 7.19 0.40 19.74
CA LEU A 151 6.39 0.73 20.92
C LEU A 151 6.00 -0.49 21.75
N PRO A 152 5.42 -1.58 21.17
CA PRO A 152 5.16 -2.80 21.95
C PRO A 152 6.42 -3.42 22.51
N VAL A 153 7.53 -3.43 21.78
CA VAL A 153 8.80 -4.00 22.22
C VAL A 153 9.29 -3.28 23.49
N ILE A 154 9.36 -1.94 23.46
CA ILE A 154 9.77 -1.15 24.61
C ILE A 154 8.79 -1.32 25.78
N SER A 155 7.48 -1.32 25.49
CA SER A 155 6.45 -1.51 26.52
C SER A 155 6.54 -2.88 27.19
N ILE A 156 6.78 -3.95 26.42
CA ILE A 156 6.99 -5.31 26.95
C ILE A 156 8.24 -5.38 27.81
N ILE A 157 9.36 -4.80 27.36
CA ILE A 157 10.61 -4.74 28.14
C ILE A 157 10.38 -4.00 29.45
N ALA A 158 9.66 -2.88 29.43
CA ALA A 158 9.33 -2.11 30.62
C ALA A 158 8.39 -2.88 31.56
N LEU A 159 7.42 -3.62 31.04
CA LEU A 159 6.54 -4.49 31.84
C LEU A 159 7.30 -5.66 32.47
N ILE A 160 8.24 -6.28 31.75
CA ILE A 160 9.12 -7.34 32.31
C ILE A 160 9.99 -6.79 33.42
N ALA A 161 10.51 -5.57 33.26
CA ALA A 161 11.31 -4.90 34.28
C ALA A 161 10.49 -4.55 35.54
N LEU A 162 9.18 -4.34 35.43
CA LEU A 162 8.27 -4.18 36.54
C LEU A 162 7.97 -5.53 37.24
N ASP A 163 7.41 -6.45 36.48
CA ASP A 163 7.13 -7.83 36.87
C ASP A 163 6.80 -8.67 35.62
N TRP A 164 7.52 -9.76 35.41
CA TRP A 164 7.35 -10.62 34.23
C TRP A 164 5.95 -11.24 34.13
N ARG A 165 5.26 -11.44 35.28
CA ARG A 165 3.89 -11.99 35.32
C ARG A 165 2.88 -11.01 34.73
N ILE A 166 3.09 -9.70 34.95
CA ILE A 166 2.26 -8.65 34.31
C ILE A 166 2.50 -8.59 32.80
N ALA A 167 3.77 -8.72 32.39
CA ALA A 167 4.09 -8.76 30.97
C ALA A 167 3.39 -9.93 30.25
N LEU A 168 3.43 -11.12 30.82
CA LEU A 168 2.69 -12.28 30.31
C LEU A 168 1.17 -12.05 30.33
N ALA A 169 0.63 -11.48 31.40
CA ALA A 169 -0.78 -11.18 31.52
C ALA A 169 -1.25 -10.16 30.45
N ALA A 170 -0.44 -9.12 30.17
CA ALA A 170 -0.72 -8.14 29.15
C ALA A 170 -0.75 -8.76 27.73
N LEU A 171 0.04 -9.81 27.50
CA LEU A 171 0.15 -10.47 26.21
C LEU A 171 -0.83 -11.64 26.03
N VAL A 172 -1.57 -12.06 27.05
CA VAL A 172 -2.42 -13.27 26.98
C VAL A 172 -3.48 -13.21 25.88
N THR A 173 -4.00 -12.02 25.59
CA THR A 173 -5.01 -11.82 24.53
C THR A 173 -4.43 -11.80 23.12
N VAL A 174 -3.14 -11.53 22.98
CA VAL A 174 -2.47 -11.41 21.65
C VAL A 174 -2.39 -12.76 20.93
N PRO A 175 -1.88 -13.86 21.49
CA PRO A 175 -1.89 -15.16 20.84
C PRO A 175 -3.31 -15.63 20.48
N LEU A 176 -4.27 -15.39 21.38
CA LEU A 176 -5.66 -15.75 21.14
C LEU A 176 -6.26 -14.97 19.97
N SER A 177 -6.01 -13.67 19.88
CA SER A 177 -6.39 -12.83 18.72
C SER A 177 -5.74 -13.33 17.45
N MET A 178 -4.45 -13.68 17.48
CA MET A 178 -3.75 -14.21 16.31
C MET A 178 -4.37 -15.50 15.78
N VAL A 179 -4.83 -16.40 16.65
CA VAL A 179 -5.55 -17.60 16.23
C VAL A 179 -6.82 -17.24 15.45
N PHE A 180 -7.64 -16.32 15.98
CA PHE A 180 -8.85 -15.88 15.28
C PHE A 180 -8.56 -15.10 14.01
N MET A 181 -7.47 -14.31 13.96
CA MET A 181 -7.01 -13.64 12.76
C MET A 181 -6.61 -14.65 11.67
N ILE A 182 -5.81 -15.66 12.01
CA ILE A 182 -5.42 -16.73 11.07
C ILE A 182 -6.65 -17.46 10.58
N LEU A 183 -7.59 -17.77 11.46
CA LEU A 183 -8.86 -18.43 11.09
C LEU A 183 -9.67 -17.57 10.11
N THR A 184 -9.75 -16.26 10.34
CA THR A 184 -10.38 -15.29 9.42
C THR A 184 -9.69 -15.32 8.07
N MET A 185 -8.36 -15.29 8.03
CA MET A 185 -7.59 -15.35 6.78
C MET A 185 -7.81 -16.64 5.99
N VAL A 186 -7.86 -17.78 6.67
CA VAL A 186 -8.11 -19.09 6.03
C VAL A 186 -9.52 -19.15 5.45
N ILE A 187 -10.54 -18.68 6.18
CA ILE A 187 -11.93 -18.65 5.70
C ILE A 187 -12.06 -17.65 4.53
N SER A 188 -11.52 -16.45 4.66
CA SER A 188 -11.57 -15.40 3.65
C SER A 188 -10.82 -15.80 2.37
N GLY A 189 -9.63 -16.38 2.52
CA GLY A 189 -8.76 -16.74 1.40
C GLY A 189 -9.40 -17.77 0.44
N ARG A 190 -10.26 -18.65 0.94
CA ARG A 190 -11.00 -19.63 0.11
C ARG A 190 -11.98 -18.97 -0.87
N SER A 191 -12.45 -17.77 -0.56
CA SER A 191 -13.46 -17.07 -1.35
C SER A 191 -12.87 -15.90 -2.15
N PHE A 192 -11.57 -15.63 -2.01
CA PHE A 192 -10.95 -14.46 -2.63
C PHE A 192 -10.98 -14.51 -4.16
N THR A 193 -10.64 -15.65 -4.76
CA THR A 193 -10.69 -15.83 -6.23
C THR A 193 -12.11 -15.62 -6.75
N GLN A 194 -13.13 -16.16 -6.06
CA GLN A 194 -14.54 -15.95 -6.43
C GLN A 194 -14.98 -14.49 -6.29
N TYR A 195 -14.39 -13.76 -5.33
CA TYR A 195 -14.62 -12.33 -5.19
C TYR A 195 -14.09 -11.57 -6.41
N ASP A 196 -12.86 -11.85 -6.84
CA ASP A 196 -12.25 -11.20 -8.00
C ASP A 196 -13.03 -11.51 -9.28
N GLU A 197 -13.43 -12.77 -9.50
CA GLU A 197 -14.25 -13.19 -10.64
C GLU A 197 -15.62 -12.49 -10.64
N SER A 198 -16.28 -12.44 -9.48
CA SER A 198 -17.60 -11.80 -9.35
C SER A 198 -17.53 -10.29 -9.55
N ASN A 199 -16.46 -9.65 -9.03
CA ASN A 199 -16.19 -8.23 -9.21
C ASN A 199 -15.89 -7.90 -10.68
N ALA A 200 -15.04 -8.68 -11.33
CA ALA A 200 -14.72 -8.52 -12.75
C ALA A 200 -15.96 -8.68 -13.63
N HIS A 201 -16.79 -9.69 -13.35
CA HIS A 201 -18.06 -9.89 -14.08
C HIS A 201 -19.03 -8.72 -13.89
N MET A 202 -19.19 -8.21 -12.69
CA MET A 202 -20.03 -7.04 -12.43
C MET A 202 -19.50 -5.83 -13.20
N ASN A 203 -18.20 -5.54 -13.12
CA ASN A 203 -17.59 -4.40 -13.77
C ASN A 203 -17.70 -4.49 -15.30
N SER A 204 -17.42 -5.65 -15.91
CA SER A 204 -17.59 -5.84 -17.35
C SER A 204 -19.03 -5.64 -17.80
N THR A 205 -20.02 -6.10 -17.02
CA THR A 205 -21.44 -5.90 -17.31
C THR A 205 -21.85 -4.42 -17.21
N ILE A 206 -21.27 -3.68 -16.26
CA ILE A 206 -21.50 -2.23 -16.13
C ILE A 206 -20.96 -1.50 -17.37
N VAL A 207 -19.73 -1.80 -17.80
CA VAL A 207 -19.11 -1.20 -18.99
C VAL A 207 -19.93 -1.53 -20.23
N GLU A 208 -20.27 -2.80 -20.45
CA GLU A 208 -21.14 -3.23 -21.58
C GLU A 208 -22.47 -2.47 -21.63
N TYR A 209 -23.09 -2.25 -20.44
CA TYR A 209 -24.35 -1.51 -20.36
C TYR A 209 -24.17 -0.02 -20.71
N ILE A 210 -23.09 0.62 -20.21
CA ILE A 210 -22.82 2.04 -20.46
C ILE A 210 -22.45 2.27 -21.92
N GLU A 211 -21.53 1.47 -22.48
CA GLU A 211 -21.10 1.57 -23.88
C GLU A 211 -22.24 1.25 -24.87
N GLY A 212 -23.10 0.29 -24.50
CA GLY A 212 -24.26 -0.11 -25.31
C GLY A 212 -25.50 0.77 -25.15
N ILE A 213 -25.49 1.82 -24.32
CA ILE A 213 -26.71 2.57 -23.94
C ILE A 213 -27.43 3.20 -25.14
N GLU A 214 -26.69 3.67 -26.13
CA GLU A 214 -27.24 4.26 -27.35
C GLU A 214 -28.00 3.21 -28.17
N VAL A 215 -27.40 2.04 -28.36
CA VAL A 215 -28.01 0.91 -29.09
C VAL A 215 -29.23 0.38 -28.34
N ILE A 216 -29.13 0.23 -27.00
CA ILE A 216 -30.24 -0.20 -26.14
C ILE A 216 -31.45 0.73 -26.28
N LYS A 217 -31.21 2.06 -26.30
CA LYS A 217 -32.25 3.08 -26.47
C LYS A 217 -32.83 3.04 -27.90
N ALA A 218 -31.97 2.92 -28.93
CA ALA A 218 -32.40 2.89 -30.33
C ALA A 218 -33.33 1.70 -30.64
N PHE A 219 -33.07 0.54 -30.03
CA PHE A 219 -33.86 -0.69 -30.26
C PHE A 219 -34.95 -0.93 -29.21
N GLY A 220 -35.17 -0.03 -28.26
CA GLY A 220 -36.22 -0.14 -27.24
C GLY A 220 -36.01 -1.29 -26.23
N ARG A 221 -34.79 -1.82 -26.11
CA ARG A 221 -34.47 -2.96 -25.24
C ARG A 221 -34.01 -2.58 -23.82
N ALA A 222 -34.42 -1.41 -23.35
CA ALA A 222 -34.01 -0.91 -22.05
C ALA A 222 -34.34 -1.87 -20.88
N GLY A 223 -35.50 -2.55 -20.91
CA GLY A 223 -35.92 -3.46 -19.85
C GLY A 223 -35.01 -4.67 -19.68
N THR A 224 -34.75 -5.42 -20.79
CA THR A 224 -33.91 -6.64 -20.72
C THR A 224 -32.45 -6.37 -20.40
N SER A 225 -31.91 -5.27 -20.91
CA SER A 225 -30.55 -4.85 -20.61
C SER A 225 -30.40 -4.37 -19.18
N TYR A 226 -31.39 -3.68 -18.63
CA TYR A 226 -31.44 -3.28 -17.23
C TYR A 226 -31.53 -4.49 -16.29
N GLU A 227 -32.29 -5.53 -16.68
CA GLU A 227 -32.38 -6.78 -15.88
C GLU A 227 -31.01 -7.49 -15.79
N LYS A 228 -30.27 -7.60 -16.92
CA LYS A 228 -28.90 -8.17 -16.94
C LYS A 228 -27.97 -7.39 -16.01
N TYR A 229 -27.97 -6.07 -16.14
CA TYR A 229 -27.18 -5.17 -15.30
C TYR A 229 -27.53 -5.30 -13.80
N SER A 230 -28.83 -5.18 -13.49
CA SER A 230 -29.33 -5.29 -12.12
C SER A 230 -29.00 -6.65 -11.48
N LYS A 231 -29.14 -7.74 -12.25
CA LYS A 231 -28.80 -9.09 -11.80
C LYS A 231 -27.32 -9.21 -11.44
N ALA A 232 -26.42 -8.71 -12.29
CA ALA A 232 -24.97 -8.77 -12.02
C ALA A 232 -24.62 -8.05 -10.70
N ILE A 233 -25.20 -6.88 -10.44
CA ILE A 233 -25.00 -6.15 -9.19
C ILE A 233 -25.57 -6.91 -7.98
N LEU A 234 -26.78 -7.48 -8.14
CA LEU A 234 -27.41 -8.21 -7.04
C LEU A 234 -26.69 -9.52 -6.71
N ASP A 235 -26.15 -10.22 -7.71
CA ASP A 235 -25.38 -11.43 -7.51
C ASP A 235 -24.03 -11.13 -6.85
N TYR A 236 -23.35 -10.07 -7.27
CA TYR A 236 -22.14 -9.55 -6.58
C TYR A 236 -22.46 -9.20 -5.13
N LYS A 237 -23.51 -8.41 -4.87
CA LYS A 237 -23.96 -8.06 -3.52
C LYS A 237 -24.21 -9.31 -2.67
N LYS A 238 -24.95 -10.29 -3.17
CA LYS A 238 -25.24 -11.54 -2.46
C LYS A 238 -23.97 -12.29 -2.09
N PHE A 239 -23.03 -12.37 -3.04
CA PHE A 239 -21.74 -13.01 -2.82
C PHE A 239 -20.96 -12.29 -1.72
N VAL A 240 -20.78 -10.96 -1.83
CA VAL A 240 -20.03 -10.15 -0.85
C VAL A 240 -20.64 -10.26 0.55
N VAL A 241 -21.97 -10.17 0.68
CA VAL A 241 -22.65 -10.32 1.98
C VAL A 241 -22.41 -11.70 2.56
N LYS A 242 -22.50 -12.77 1.75
CA LYS A 242 -22.25 -14.15 2.19
C LYS A 242 -20.79 -14.32 2.63
N TRP A 243 -19.83 -13.78 1.88
CA TRP A 243 -18.41 -13.83 2.19
C TRP A 243 -18.10 -13.07 3.49
N LEU A 244 -18.55 -11.84 3.64
CA LEU A 244 -18.38 -11.05 4.86
C LEU A 244 -19.05 -11.73 6.06
N SER A 245 -20.26 -12.29 5.91
CA SER A 245 -20.94 -12.97 7.01
C SER A 245 -20.22 -14.22 7.48
N SER A 246 -19.48 -14.91 6.60
CA SER A 246 -18.69 -16.10 6.97
C SER A 246 -17.48 -15.78 7.84
N THR A 247 -16.91 -14.57 7.71
CA THR A 247 -15.74 -14.12 8.46
C THR A 247 -16.10 -13.20 9.64
N TRP A 248 -17.34 -12.73 9.70
CA TRP A 248 -17.75 -11.69 10.65
C TRP A 248 -17.48 -12.03 12.12
N ILE A 249 -17.81 -13.26 12.54
CA ILE A 249 -17.65 -13.66 13.95
C ILE A 249 -16.16 -13.69 14.32
N THR A 250 -15.32 -14.34 13.50
CA THR A 250 -13.89 -14.48 13.76
C THR A 250 -13.19 -13.11 13.74
N MET A 251 -13.55 -12.25 12.78
CA MET A 251 -13.04 -10.89 12.67
C MET A 251 -13.43 -10.03 13.88
N LYS A 252 -14.70 -10.09 14.33
CA LYS A 252 -15.13 -9.34 15.51
C LYS A 252 -14.44 -9.81 16.81
N ILE A 253 -14.21 -11.11 16.95
CA ILE A 253 -13.46 -11.64 18.09
C ILE A 253 -12.02 -11.13 18.05
N THR A 254 -11.36 -11.12 16.87
CA THR A 254 -10.02 -10.57 16.71
C THR A 254 -9.98 -9.10 17.13
N PHE A 255 -10.87 -8.26 16.61
CA PHE A 255 -10.94 -6.84 16.94
C PHE A 255 -11.32 -6.54 18.39
N ALA A 256 -12.03 -7.45 19.06
CA ALA A 256 -12.34 -7.31 20.48
C ALA A 256 -11.17 -7.74 21.37
N LEU A 257 -10.44 -8.78 21.00
CA LEU A 257 -9.36 -9.33 21.82
C LEU A 257 -8.06 -8.53 21.71
N PHE A 258 -7.68 -8.05 20.53
CA PHE A 258 -6.45 -7.27 20.34
C PHE A 258 -6.34 -6.08 21.31
N PRO A 259 -7.34 -5.21 21.44
CA PRO A 259 -7.29 -4.09 22.37
C PRO A 259 -7.49 -4.47 23.85
N SER A 260 -7.82 -5.72 24.15
CA SER A 260 -8.23 -6.13 25.50
C SER A 260 -7.06 -6.55 26.40
N THR A 261 -5.90 -5.90 26.26
CA THR A 261 -4.70 -6.16 27.11
C THR A 261 -5.00 -6.00 28.61
N LEU A 262 -5.99 -5.16 28.97
CA LEU A 262 -6.42 -4.96 30.36
C LEU A 262 -7.08 -6.19 30.97
N LEU A 263 -7.67 -7.10 30.19
CA LEU A 263 -8.27 -8.34 30.71
C LEU A 263 -7.27 -9.23 31.44
N GLY A 264 -6.01 -9.19 31.03
CA GLY A 264 -4.93 -9.87 31.75
C GLY A 264 -4.24 -8.96 32.78
N THR A 265 -3.84 -7.74 32.33
CA THR A 265 -3.02 -6.83 33.17
C THR A 265 -3.70 -6.42 34.46
N LEU A 266 -5.01 -6.10 34.42
CA LEU A 266 -5.69 -5.56 35.59
C LEU A 266 -5.92 -6.62 36.68
N PRO A 267 -6.49 -7.83 36.39
CA PRO A 267 -6.67 -8.84 37.43
C PRO A 267 -5.36 -9.31 38.04
N VAL A 268 -4.35 -9.60 37.21
CA VAL A 268 -3.02 -10.04 37.71
C VAL A 268 -2.33 -8.91 38.48
N GLY A 269 -2.37 -7.68 37.95
CA GLY A 269 -1.79 -6.52 38.61
C GLY A 269 -2.44 -6.21 39.98
N LEU A 270 -3.77 -6.29 40.09
CA LEU A 270 -4.49 -6.14 41.34
C LEU A 270 -4.13 -7.25 42.32
N TYR A 271 -4.08 -8.52 41.86
CA TYR A 271 -3.67 -9.64 42.68
C TYR A 271 -2.26 -9.41 43.29
N LEU A 272 -1.30 -9.00 42.46
CA LEU A 272 0.08 -8.71 42.92
C LEU A 272 0.13 -7.52 43.88
N THR A 273 -0.71 -6.50 43.67
CA THR A 273 -0.79 -5.31 44.53
C THR A 273 -1.38 -5.66 45.89
N ILE A 274 -2.46 -6.45 45.94
CA ILE A 274 -3.07 -6.90 47.21
C ILE A 274 -2.09 -7.75 48.04
N HIS A 275 -1.23 -8.53 47.38
CA HIS A 275 -0.20 -9.34 48.07
C HIS A 275 1.10 -8.56 48.31
N GLY A 276 1.12 -7.25 48.16
CA GLY A 276 2.27 -6.39 48.46
C GLY A 276 3.49 -6.57 47.53
N GLN A 277 3.30 -7.26 46.38
CA GLN A 277 4.38 -7.51 45.42
C GLN A 277 4.51 -6.38 44.39
N LEU A 278 3.49 -5.54 44.27
CA LEU A 278 3.48 -4.33 43.44
C LEU A 278 2.92 -3.15 44.26
N THR A 279 3.40 -1.94 43.95
CA THR A 279 2.80 -0.72 44.46
C THR A 279 1.64 -0.28 43.52
N ILE A 280 0.73 0.52 44.07
CA ILE A 280 -0.37 1.10 43.27
C ILE A 280 0.20 1.91 42.10
N SER A 281 1.28 2.69 42.31
CA SER A 281 1.96 3.46 41.29
C SER A 281 2.47 2.58 40.13
N GLN A 282 3.06 1.43 40.47
CA GLN A 282 3.52 0.44 39.50
C GLN A 282 2.37 -0.20 38.71
N LEU A 283 1.24 -0.49 39.39
CA LEU A 283 0.04 -0.98 38.72
C LEU A 283 -0.48 0.02 37.69
N VAL A 284 -0.54 1.31 38.06
CA VAL A 284 -0.97 2.36 37.10
C VAL A 284 -0.03 2.42 35.91
N LEU A 285 1.29 2.36 36.12
CA LEU A 285 2.26 2.33 35.03
C LEU A 285 2.06 1.10 34.12
N ALA A 286 1.84 -0.09 34.72
CA ALA A 286 1.60 -1.31 33.98
C ALA A 286 0.33 -1.22 33.11
N VAL A 287 -0.75 -0.64 33.62
CA VAL A 287 -1.99 -0.38 32.89
C VAL A 287 -1.74 0.57 31.72
N MET A 288 -1.05 1.70 31.94
CA MET A 288 -0.75 2.66 30.86
C MET A 288 0.14 2.04 29.76
N LEU A 289 1.17 1.28 30.14
CA LEU A 289 2.05 0.59 29.18
C LEU A 289 1.29 -0.48 28.39
N SER A 290 0.44 -1.28 29.03
CA SER A 290 -0.35 -2.30 28.33
C SER A 290 -1.36 -1.69 27.35
N MET A 291 -2.00 -0.58 27.72
CA MET A 291 -2.93 0.13 26.84
C MET A 291 -2.21 0.77 25.64
N SER A 292 -0.97 1.23 25.82
CA SER A 292 -0.21 1.86 24.73
C SER A 292 0.08 0.91 23.54
N MET A 293 0.16 -0.40 23.79
CA MET A 293 0.40 -1.40 22.76
C MET A 293 -0.81 -1.64 21.84
N VAL A 294 -2.03 -1.32 22.30
CA VAL A 294 -3.28 -1.59 21.57
C VAL A 294 -3.30 -0.96 20.19
N THR A 295 -2.96 0.34 20.11
CA THR A 295 -2.94 1.07 18.85
C THR A 295 -1.93 0.52 17.86
N SER A 296 -0.79 0.00 18.37
CA SER A 296 0.25 -0.59 17.53
C SER A 296 -0.20 -1.90 16.89
N PHE A 297 -0.88 -2.76 17.63
CA PHE A 297 -1.40 -4.01 17.08
C PHE A 297 -2.43 -3.76 15.97
N ALA A 298 -3.35 -2.82 16.18
CA ALA A 298 -4.33 -2.43 15.16
C ALA A 298 -3.67 -1.86 13.89
N LYS A 299 -2.63 -1.05 14.05
CA LYS A 299 -1.89 -0.48 12.91
C LYS A 299 -1.08 -1.52 12.14
N ILE A 300 -0.50 -2.51 12.80
CA ILE A 300 0.24 -3.61 12.15
C ILE A 300 -0.70 -4.36 11.17
N GLU A 301 -1.95 -4.61 11.56
CA GLU A 301 -2.94 -5.25 10.69
C GLU A 301 -3.20 -4.43 9.42
N VAL A 302 -3.43 -3.12 9.56
CA VAL A 302 -3.62 -2.20 8.43
C VAL A 302 -2.39 -2.19 7.51
N PHE A 303 -1.18 -2.18 8.09
CA PHE A 303 0.05 -2.19 7.30
C PHE A 303 0.27 -3.50 6.54
N MET A 304 -0.15 -4.64 7.07
CA MET A 304 -0.10 -5.91 6.34
C MET A 304 -0.99 -5.89 5.09
N GLU A 305 -2.16 -5.26 5.15
CA GLU A 305 -3.02 -5.06 3.99
C GLU A 305 -2.38 -4.12 2.96
N SER A 306 -1.84 -2.99 3.42
CA SER A 306 -1.12 -2.03 2.58
C SER A 306 0.08 -2.64 1.85
N ILE A 307 0.82 -3.58 2.48
CA ILE A 307 1.92 -4.33 1.84
C ILE A 307 1.39 -5.15 0.66
N ARG A 308 0.24 -5.80 0.82
CA ARG A 308 -0.36 -6.64 -0.22
C ARG A 308 -0.80 -5.83 -1.43
N GLU A 309 -1.48 -4.71 -1.17
CA GLU A 309 -1.90 -3.77 -2.20
C GLU A 309 -0.70 -3.15 -2.92
N MET A 310 0.31 -2.71 -2.19
CA MET A 310 1.53 -2.14 -2.76
C MET A 310 2.27 -3.15 -3.66
N LYS A 311 2.37 -4.41 -3.24
CA LYS A 311 2.95 -5.48 -4.07
C LYS A 311 2.21 -5.62 -5.40
N TYR A 312 0.88 -5.68 -5.38
CA TYR A 312 0.05 -5.77 -6.59
C TYR A 312 0.25 -4.56 -7.51
N ASN A 313 0.28 -3.35 -6.95
CA ASN A 313 0.48 -2.12 -7.72
C ASN A 313 1.87 -2.09 -8.37
N ILE A 314 2.93 -2.48 -7.63
CA ILE A 314 4.30 -2.56 -8.17
C ILE A 314 4.40 -3.59 -9.31
N GLU A 315 3.80 -4.76 -9.16
CA GLU A 315 3.80 -5.79 -10.21
C GLU A 315 3.11 -5.29 -11.49
N SER A 316 2.02 -4.54 -11.36
CA SER A 316 1.32 -3.93 -12.50
C SER A 316 2.15 -2.84 -13.18
N ILE A 317 2.82 -1.98 -12.41
CA ILE A 317 3.69 -0.92 -12.92
C ILE A 317 4.90 -1.54 -13.64
N GLN A 318 5.48 -2.57 -13.04
CA GLN A 318 6.64 -3.27 -13.60
C GLN A 318 6.31 -3.93 -14.95
N GLY A 319 5.09 -4.47 -15.10
CA GLY A 319 4.64 -5.01 -16.39
C GLY A 319 4.75 -4.01 -17.53
N LEU A 320 4.41 -2.74 -17.28
CA LEU A 320 4.55 -1.66 -18.27
C LEU A 320 6.02 -1.19 -18.42
N LEU A 321 6.79 -1.13 -17.35
CA LEU A 321 8.20 -0.75 -17.40
C LEU A 321 9.07 -1.77 -18.11
N ASP A 322 8.66 -3.04 -18.13
CA ASP A 322 9.38 -4.13 -18.80
C ASP A 322 9.11 -4.19 -20.32
N MET A 323 8.30 -3.28 -20.88
CA MET A 323 8.15 -3.16 -22.34
C MET A 323 9.53 -3.00 -22.99
N ARG A 324 9.70 -3.63 -24.14
CA ARG A 324 10.95 -3.47 -24.93
C ARG A 324 11.13 -2.03 -25.39
N GLU A 325 12.37 -1.61 -25.57
CA GLU A 325 12.70 -0.30 -26.16
C GLU A 325 13.06 -0.48 -27.64
N LEU A 326 12.64 0.47 -28.45
CA LEU A 326 13.13 0.57 -29.82
C LEU A 326 14.61 0.94 -29.80
N PRO A 327 15.45 0.28 -30.62
CA PRO A 327 16.85 0.63 -30.72
C PRO A 327 17.02 2.03 -31.30
N GLU A 328 17.65 2.92 -30.53
CA GLU A 328 18.01 4.25 -31.03
C GLU A 328 19.36 4.20 -31.76
N PRO A 329 19.47 4.78 -32.99
CA PRO A 329 20.74 4.85 -33.68
C PRO A 329 21.69 5.79 -32.95
N SER A 330 22.96 5.38 -32.79
CA SER A 330 23.99 6.18 -32.12
C SER A 330 24.47 7.39 -32.93
N ARG A 331 24.08 7.50 -34.21
CA ARG A 331 24.45 8.60 -35.11
C ARG A 331 23.22 9.21 -35.76
N ARG A 332 23.17 10.54 -35.80
CA ARG A 332 22.21 11.25 -36.68
C ARG A 332 22.56 10.99 -38.13
N ALA A 333 21.58 10.57 -38.93
CA ALA A 333 21.72 10.47 -40.37
C ALA A 333 21.97 11.87 -40.95
N GLN A 334 23.00 12.02 -41.79
CA GLN A 334 23.15 13.20 -42.61
C GLN A 334 22.35 12.97 -43.87
N ILE A 335 21.19 13.59 -43.98
CA ILE A 335 20.32 13.49 -45.15
C ILE A 335 20.89 14.41 -46.22
N THR A 336 21.48 13.82 -47.26
CA THR A 336 22.03 14.54 -48.42
C THR A 336 21.09 14.50 -49.64
N ASN A 337 20.14 13.55 -49.66
CA ASN A 337 19.12 13.33 -50.66
C ASN A 337 17.79 13.04 -49.99
N HIS A 338 16.67 13.42 -50.59
CA HIS A 338 15.31 13.23 -50.05
C HIS A 338 14.56 12.08 -50.76
N ASP A 339 15.26 11.21 -51.49
CA ASP A 339 14.69 9.99 -52.04
C ASP A 339 14.40 9.01 -50.92
N ILE A 340 13.25 8.32 -50.97
CA ILE A 340 12.89 7.25 -50.03
C ILE A 340 12.85 5.96 -50.82
N GLN A 341 13.68 5.01 -50.39
CA GLN A 341 13.76 3.67 -50.97
C GLN A 341 13.50 2.60 -49.93
N LEU A 342 12.49 1.78 -50.17
CA LEU A 342 12.24 0.55 -49.41
C LEU A 342 12.77 -0.61 -50.24
N LYS A 343 13.57 -1.49 -49.66
CA LYS A 343 14.17 -2.66 -50.32
C LYS A 343 13.90 -3.90 -49.50
N ASN A 344 13.07 -4.80 -50.03
CA ASN A 344 12.70 -6.05 -49.39
C ASN A 344 12.30 -5.85 -47.93
N VAL A 345 11.41 -4.87 -47.63
CA VAL A 345 11.02 -4.51 -46.29
C VAL A 345 10.01 -5.51 -45.75
N HIS A 346 10.36 -6.17 -44.67
CA HIS A 346 9.52 -7.03 -43.88
C HIS A 346 9.22 -6.34 -42.54
N PHE A 347 7.96 -6.36 -42.10
CA PHE A 347 7.58 -5.69 -40.86
C PHE A 347 6.47 -6.42 -40.11
N SER A 348 6.66 -6.58 -38.80
CA SER A 348 5.67 -7.07 -37.87
C SER A 348 5.61 -6.14 -36.64
N TYR A 349 4.42 -5.79 -36.17
CA TYR A 349 4.22 -5.00 -34.95
C TYR A 349 4.65 -5.77 -33.67
N THR A 350 4.46 -7.09 -33.67
CA THR A 350 4.84 -7.95 -32.55
C THR A 350 6.31 -8.36 -32.57
N GLY A 351 6.98 -8.22 -33.74
CA GLY A 351 8.33 -8.75 -33.99
C GLY A 351 8.35 -10.26 -34.29
N GLU A 352 7.20 -10.94 -34.33
CA GLU A 352 7.10 -12.35 -34.67
C GLU A 352 6.78 -12.52 -36.17
N ALA A 353 7.46 -13.44 -36.84
CA ALA A 353 7.28 -13.68 -38.28
C ALA A 353 5.86 -14.13 -38.66
N LYS A 354 5.12 -14.76 -37.72
CA LYS A 354 3.72 -15.17 -37.94
C LYS A 354 2.75 -13.99 -38.06
N ASP A 355 3.11 -12.84 -37.48
CA ASP A 355 2.28 -11.62 -37.43
C ASP A 355 2.83 -10.55 -38.37
N GLU A 356 3.55 -10.97 -39.41
CA GLU A 356 4.11 -10.06 -40.42
C GLU A 356 3.00 -9.39 -41.19
N VAL A 357 3.11 -8.05 -41.35
CA VAL A 357 2.15 -7.20 -42.06
C VAL A 357 2.69 -6.74 -43.42
N LEU A 358 4.01 -6.56 -43.53
CA LEU A 358 4.69 -6.25 -44.77
C LEU A 358 5.59 -7.42 -45.16
N HIS A 359 5.40 -7.94 -46.37
CA HIS A 359 6.06 -9.15 -46.88
C HIS A 359 6.96 -8.81 -48.08
N GLY A 360 8.16 -8.29 -47.82
CA GLY A 360 9.14 -8.00 -48.88
C GLY A 360 8.71 -6.87 -49.79
N ILE A 361 8.45 -5.70 -49.24
CA ILE A 361 8.01 -4.51 -50.00
C ILE A 361 9.22 -3.81 -50.61
N ASP A 362 9.18 -3.64 -51.96
CA ASP A 362 10.10 -2.81 -52.73
C ASP A 362 9.37 -1.58 -53.22
N LEU A 363 9.85 -0.38 -52.86
CA LEU A 363 9.23 0.88 -53.26
C LEU A 363 10.28 1.97 -53.41
N ASP A 364 10.23 2.72 -54.54
CA ASP A 364 11.11 3.85 -54.79
C ASP A 364 10.26 5.13 -54.94
N MET A 365 10.57 6.13 -54.09
CA MET A 365 9.90 7.43 -54.09
C MET A 365 10.94 8.53 -54.31
N PRO A 366 11.15 8.98 -55.54
CA PRO A 366 12.11 10.01 -55.86
C PRO A 366 11.78 11.36 -55.22
N SER A 367 12.82 12.11 -54.85
CA SER A 367 12.67 13.46 -54.29
C SER A 367 11.83 14.35 -55.19
N GLY A 368 10.87 15.09 -54.60
CA GLY A 368 9.97 15.98 -55.33
C GLY A 368 8.84 15.28 -56.11
N SER A 369 8.69 13.95 -56.01
CA SER A 369 7.57 13.20 -56.60
C SER A 369 6.38 13.09 -55.62
N TYR A 370 5.20 12.81 -56.21
CA TYR A 370 4.00 12.40 -55.46
C TYR A 370 3.77 10.91 -55.66
N THR A 371 3.76 10.17 -54.56
CA THR A 371 3.48 8.74 -54.59
C THR A 371 2.19 8.45 -53.79
N ALA A 372 1.22 7.79 -54.43
CA ALA A 372 -0.03 7.39 -53.77
C ALA A 372 -0.05 5.88 -53.54
N LEU A 373 -0.24 5.47 -52.27
CA LEU A 373 -0.42 4.07 -51.89
C LEU A 373 -1.92 3.75 -51.93
N VAL A 374 -2.33 2.87 -52.86
CA VAL A 374 -3.72 2.45 -53.07
C VAL A 374 -3.86 0.95 -52.85
N GLY A 375 -5.02 0.52 -52.30
CA GLY A 375 -5.28 -0.89 -52.06
C GLY A 375 -6.44 -1.10 -51.06
N PRO A 376 -6.86 -2.34 -50.84
CA PRO A 376 -7.94 -2.66 -49.92
C PRO A 376 -7.63 -2.26 -48.47
N SER A 377 -8.69 -2.15 -47.64
CA SER A 377 -8.51 -1.96 -46.21
C SER A 377 -7.74 -3.15 -45.61
N GLY A 378 -6.80 -2.88 -44.71
CA GLY A 378 -5.92 -3.91 -44.15
C GLY A 378 -4.70 -4.31 -45.00
N GLY A 379 -4.52 -3.74 -46.19
CA GLY A 379 -3.41 -4.06 -47.11
C GLY A 379 -2.06 -3.44 -46.75
N GLY A 380 -1.82 -3.03 -45.50
CA GLY A 380 -0.52 -2.53 -45.00
C GLY A 380 -0.15 -1.12 -45.45
N LYS A 381 -1.04 -0.34 -46.13
CA LYS A 381 -0.72 1.00 -46.63
C LYS A 381 -0.25 2.00 -45.58
N SER A 382 -0.89 1.98 -44.41
CA SER A 382 -0.53 2.85 -43.29
C SER A 382 0.70 2.36 -42.54
N THR A 383 1.14 1.12 -42.77
CA THR A 383 2.32 0.53 -42.17
C THR A 383 3.57 0.86 -42.99
N VAL A 384 3.45 1.02 -44.30
CA VAL A 384 4.50 1.53 -45.17
C VAL A 384 4.78 3.00 -44.91
#